data_61e17d5330d3d4a45d18ab16867d5fd3
#
_entry.id   61e17d5330d3d4a45d18ab16867d5fd3
#
_cell.length_a   1.000
_cell.length_b   1.000
_cell.length_c   1.000
_cell.angle_alpha   90.00
_cell.angle_beta   90.00
_cell.angle_gamma   90.00
#
_symmetry.space_group_name_H-M   'P 1'
#
loop_
_entity.id
_entity.type
_entity.pdbx_description
1 polymer ?
#
loop_
_entity_poly.entity_id
_entity_poly.type
_entity_poly.pdbx_seq_one_letter_code
_entity_poly.pdbx_strand_id
1 'polypeptide(L)'
;YKYPVANAGQSGVSIVVNPHPSLRQLDVIVNPDDVQVIRVQIKPSSSGGSRGGSTGARITESAQALYCALRFNVLNGDIPLSNDGSSVINSADFQTAWQSCDCNATLEEVLAVEGDWQKSCILGANKLYKAFKSPPKNYYKFYRGSGVDALINEAYLKVKKEEPLETVPASEDKWNPADIWIAKSDFDSSLIPKAASKGLVLNLNQFLVEQFNTTPYQTLAGISLKQIKSSANIAVVNQSSVLERSK
;
A
#
# COMPACT_ATOMS: atom_id res chain seq x y z
N TYR A 1 4.74 -27.92 -19.40
CA TYR A 1 5.50 -27.46 -20.59
C TYR A 1 6.98 -27.71 -20.32
N LYS A 2 7.64 -28.46 -21.22
CA LYS A 2 9.11 -28.58 -21.22
C LYS A 2 9.68 -27.48 -22.10
N TYR A 3 10.50 -26.63 -21.50
CA TYR A 3 11.28 -25.66 -22.25
C TYR A 3 12.67 -26.21 -22.46
N PRO A 4 13.15 -26.43 -23.69
CA PRO A 4 14.54 -26.74 -23.92
C PRO A 4 15.38 -25.50 -23.59
N VAL A 5 16.34 -25.65 -22.68
CA VAL A 5 17.37 -24.64 -22.48
C VAL A 5 18.31 -24.68 -23.68
N ALA A 6 18.69 -23.53 -24.21
CA ALA A 6 19.72 -23.48 -25.25
C ALA A 6 20.98 -24.17 -24.69
N ASN A 7 21.43 -25.28 -25.32
CA ASN A 7 22.48 -26.23 -24.92
C ASN A 7 22.02 -27.46 -24.11
N ALA A 8 20.71 -27.77 -24.06
CA ALA A 8 20.21 -28.97 -23.40
C ALA A 8 20.82 -30.29 -23.95
N GLY A 9 21.37 -30.31 -25.17
CA GLY A 9 22.04 -31.46 -25.78
C GLY A 9 23.44 -31.75 -25.22
N GLN A 10 24.08 -30.79 -24.52
CA GLN A 10 25.42 -30.99 -23.96
C GLN A 10 25.44 -31.17 -22.44
N SER A 11 24.39 -30.78 -21.73
CA SER A 11 24.36 -30.75 -20.27
C SER A 11 23.25 -31.59 -19.62
N GLY A 12 22.35 -32.17 -20.38
CA GLY A 12 21.25 -33.01 -19.85
C GLY A 12 20.25 -32.21 -18.96
N VAL A 13 20.25 -30.90 -18.99
CA VAL A 13 19.38 -30.07 -18.15
C VAL A 13 18.01 -29.94 -18.80
N SER A 14 16.97 -30.36 -18.08
CA SER A 14 15.59 -30.12 -18.49
C SER A 14 14.85 -29.30 -17.40
N ILE A 15 14.09 -28.30 -17.83
CA ILE A 15 13.26 -27.49 -16.94
C ILE A 15 11.82 -27.94 -17.10
N VAL A 16 11.22 -28.45 -16.04
CA VAL A 16 9.81 -28.81 -15.98
C VAL A 16 9.06 -27.77 -15.17
N VAL A 17 8.20 -27.00 -15.81
CA VAL A 17 7.29 -26.07 -15.12
C VAL A 17 6.00 -26.82 -14.78
N ASN A 18 5.75 -27.03 -13.50
CA ASN A 18 4.51 -27.65 -13.05
C ASN A 18 3.46 -26.54 -12.85
N PRO A 19 2.36 -26.50 -13.60
CA PRO A 19 1.34 -25.46 -13.49
C PRO A 19 0.46 -25.71 -12.26
N HIS A 20 0.92 -25.31 -11.07
CA HIS A 20 0.04 -25.21 -9.91
C HIS A 20 -0.57 -23.81 -9.87
N PRO A 21 -1.90 -23.62 -9.70
CA PRO A 21 -2.53 -22.29 -9.75
C PRO A 21 -2.02 -21.30 -8.70
N SER A 22 -1.43 -21.78 -7.60
CA SER A 22 -0.90 -20.93 -6.52
C SER A 22 0.63 -21.00 -6.32
N LEU A 23 1.33 -21.94 -6.99
CA LEU A 23 2.76 -22.17 -6.87
C LEU A 23 3.33 -22.51 -8.24
N ARG A 24 4.24 -21.69 -8.72
CA ARG A 24 5.09 -22.07 -9.86
C ARG A 24 6.28 -22.85 -9.29
N GLN A 25 6.28 -24.15 -9.52
CA GLN A 25 7.39 -25.02 -9.17
C GLN A 25 8.25 -25.21 -10.41
N LEU A 26 9.51 -24.88 -10.29
CA LEU A 26 10.51 -25.15 -11.32
C LEU A 26 11.41 -26.28 -10.81
N ASP A 27 11.30 -27.47 -11.40
CA ASP A 27 12.23 -28.57 -11.14
C ASP A 27 13.33 -28.52 -12.21
N VAL A 28 14.56 -28.21 -11.80
CA VAL A 28 15.73 -28.24 -12.67
C VAL A 28 16.43 -29.58 -12.44
N ILE A 29 16.37 -30.45 -13.43
CA ILE A 29 17.09 -31.73 -13.41
C ILE A 29 18.45 -31.47 -14.06
N VAL A 30 19.52 -31.51 -13.27
CA VAL A 30 20.86 -31.16 -13.71
C VAL A 30 21.57 -32.34 -14.40
N ASN A 31 21.18 -33.58 -14.07
CA ASN A 31 21.70 -34.79 -14.73
C ASN A 31 20.66 -35.89 -14.66
N PRO A 32 20.25 -36.53 -15.79
CA PRO A 32 19.26 -37.61 -15.77
C PRO A 32 19.72 -38.87 -15.03
N ASP A 33 21.04 -39.06 -14.89
CA ASP A 33 21.61 -40.24 -14.23
C ASP A 33 21.94 -39.98 -12.74
N ASP A 34 21.97 -38.71 -12.33
CA ASP A 34 22.25 -38.26 -10.95
C ASP A 34 21.14 -37.30 -10.55
N VAL A 35 20.10 -37.83 -9.89
CA VAL A 35 18.85 -37.14 -9.60
C VAL A 35 19.10 -36.02 -8.58
N GLN A 36 19.85 -34.99 -8.93
CA GLN A 36 19.88 -33.72 -8.21
C GLN A 36 18.75 -32.83 -8.73
N VAL A 37 17.63 -32.86 -8.06
CA VAL A 37 16.50 -31.99 -8.34
C VAL A 37 16.67 -30.70 -7.50
N ILE A 38 17.01 -29.61 -8.15
CA ILE A 38 16.91 -28.27 -7.52
C ILE A 38 15.46 -27.83 -7.66
N ARG A 39 14.70 -27.93 -6.58
CA ARG A 39 13.33 -27.46 -6.55
C ARG A 39 13.27 -25.98 -6.19
N VAL A 40 13.00 -25.11 -7.16
CA VAL A 40 12.77 -23.69 -6.94
C VAL A 40 11.26 -23.44 -6.83
N GLN A 41 10.78 -23.17 -5.63
CA GLN A 41 9.41 -22.70 -5.43
C GLN A 41 9.37 -21.19 -5.60
N ILE A 42 8.82 -20.73 -6.71
CA ILE A 42 8.50 -19.31 -6.90
C ILE A 42 7.11 -19.11 -6.29
N LYS A 43 7.07 -18.67 -5.03
CA LYS A 43 5.83 -18.10 -4.50
C LYS A 43 5.59 -16.80 -5.26
N PRO A 44 4.42 -16.58 -5.88
CA PRO A 44 4.05 -15.22 -6.23
C PRO A 44 4.16 -14.44 -4.93
N SER A 45 5.03 -13.43 -4.91
CA SER A 45 5.13 -12.56 -3.75
C SER A 45 3.73 -12.03 -3.51
N SER A 46 3.15 -12.39 -2.37
CA SER A 46 2.06 -11.60 -1.80
C SER A 46 2.74 -10.26 -1.52
N SER A 47 2.64 -9.39 -2.49
CA SER A 47 3.23 -8.09 -2.63
C SER A 47 3.56 -7.42 -1.30
N GLY A 48 4.81 -7.46 -0.92
CA GLY A 48 5.41 -6.33 -0.24
C GLY A 48 5.52 -5.24 -1.29
N GLY A 49 4.74 -4.18 -1.16
CA GLY A 49 4.59 -3.17 -2.17
C GLY A 49 5.89 -2.53 -2.58
N SER A 50 6.28 -2.82 -3.79
CA SER A 50 7.07 -1.91 -4.59
C SER A 50 6.08 -0.88 -5.17
N ARG A 51 6.38 0.41 -5.10
CA ARG A 51 5.53 1.47 -5.68
C ARG A 51 5.45 1.47 -7.21
N GLY A 52 6.22 0.61 -7.89
CA GLY A 52 5.95 0.12 -9.21
C GLY A 52 5.09 -1.14 -9.19
N GLY A 53 4.26 -1.31 -8.15
CA GLY A 53 3.50 -2.50 -7.82
C GLY A 53 2.66 -2.99 -8.98
N SER A 54 2.46 -4.30 -9.03
CA SER A 54 1.58 -4.94 -10.01
C SER A 54 0.26 -4.17 -10.10
N THR A 55 -0.36 -4.14 -11.26
CA THR A 55 -1.68 -3.52 -11.47
C THR A 55 -2.68 -3.89 -10.36
N GLY A 56 -2.58 -5.11 -9.82
CA GLY A 56 -3.41 -5.57 -8.72
C GLY A 56 -3.19 -4.82 -7.39
N ALA A 57 -1.94 -4.51 -7.01
CA ALA A 57 -1.66 -3.76 -5.78
C ALA A 57 -2.21 -2.32 -5.88
N ARG A 58 -1.98 -1.64 -7.01
CA ARG A 58 -2.52 -0.31 -7.29
C ARG A 58 -4.05 -0.26 -7.09
N ILE A 59 -4.77 -1.24 -7.63
CA ILE A 59 -6.24 -1.29 -7.58
C ILE A 59 -6.72 -1.58 -6.15
N THR A 60 -6.12 -2.57 -5.45
CA THR A 60 -6.53 -2.92 -4.08
C THR A 60 -6.25 -1.82 -3.06
N GLU A 61 -5.15 -1.09 -3.20
CA GLU A 61 -4.82 0.05 -2.36
C GLU A 61 -5.75 1.24 -2.64
N SER A 62 -6.08 1.49 -3.90
CA SER A 62 -7.10 2.50 -4.28
C SER A 62 -8.51 2.10 -3.80
N ALA A 63 -8.82 0.79 -3.74
CA ALA A 63 -10.05 0.32 -3.14
C ALA A 63 -10.10 0.63 -1.63
N GLN A 64 -9.00 0.44 -0.90
CA GLN A 64 -8.95 0.85 0.50
C GLN A 64 -9.21 2.35 0.68
N ALA A 65 -8.64 3.20 -0.20
CA ALA A 65 -8.90 4.64 -0.18
C ALA A 65 -10.39 4.94 -0.39
N LEU A 66 -11.04 4.29 -1.37
CA LEU A 66 -12.49 4.43 -1.61
C LEU A 66 -13.33 4.01 -0.40
N TYR A 67 -13.06 2.84 0.20
CA TYR A 67 -13.82 2.38 1.37
C TYR A 67 -13.58 3.26 2.60
N CYS A 68 -12.39 3.83 2.77
CA CYS A 68 -12.14 4.87 3.78
C CYS A 68 -12.96 6.12 3.47
N ALA A 69 -12.96 6.63 2.24
CA ALA A 69 -13.76 7.79 1.84
C ALA A 69 -15.26 7.56 2.09
N LEU A 70 -15.77 6.39 1.74
CA LEU A 70 -17.15 6.00 1.98
C LEU A 70 -17.50 6.06 3.48
N ARG A 71 -16.66 5.47 4.34
CA ARG A 71 -16.89 5.43 5.79
C ARG A 71 -16.75 6.81 6.44
N PHE A 72 -15.78 7.60 6.02
CA PHE A 72 -15.46 8.89 6.63
C PHE A 72 -16.41 10.01 6.17
N ASN A 73 -16.79 10.01 4.89
CA ASN A 73 -17.46 11.16 4.27
C ASN A 73 -18.91 10.93 3.93
N VAL A 74 -19.34 9.69 3.71
CA VAL A 74 -20.69 9.39 3.21
C VAL A 74 -21.56 8.74 4.27
N LEU A 75 -21.14 7.61 4.82
CA LEU A 75 -21.98 6.83 5.74
C LEU A 75 -21.96 7.36 7.17
N ASN A 76 -23.10 7.23 7.86
CA ASN A 76 -23.24 7.61 9.28
C ASN A 76 -22.80 6.47 10.24
N GLY A 77 -22.66 5.24 9.74
CA GLY A 77 -22.34 4.04 10.53
C GLY A 77 -21.22 3.23 9.91
N ASP A 78 -20.89 2.10 10.51
CA ASP A 78 -19.96 1.16 9.95
C ASP A 78 -20.47 0.65 8.59
N ILE A 79 -19.54 0.44 7.66
CA ILE A 79 -19.85 -0.17 6.36
C ILE A 79 -20.35 -1.59 6.62
N PRO A 80 -21.56 -1.96 6.20
CA PRO A 80 -22.08 -3.30 6.42
C PRO A 80 -21.32 -4.34 5.59
N LEU A 81 -21.18 -5.52 6.15
CA LEU A 81 -20.69 -6.70 5.45
C LEU A 81 -21.88 -7.62 5.19
N SER A 82 -22.05 -8.08 3.96
CA SER A 82 -22.88 -9.24 3.68
C SER A 82 -22.19 -10.53 4.11
N ASN A 83 -22.93 -11.65 4.20
CA ASN A 83 -22.40 -12.94 4.63
C ASN A 83 -21.29 -13.48 3.71
N ASP A 84 -21.27 -13.06 2.45
CA ASP A 84 -20.25 -13.41 1.44
C ASP A 84 -19.10 -12.41 1.38
N GLY A 85 -19.12 -11.36 2.23
CA GLY A 85 -18.11 -10.31 2.27
C GLY A 85 -18.35 -9.15 1.29
N SER A 86 -19.41 -9.20 0.47
CA SER A 86 -19.80 -8.09 -0.39
C SER A 86 -20.48 -6.97 0.42
N SER A 87 -20.49 -5.77 -0.13
CA SER A 87 -21.16 -4.62 0.49
C SER A 87 -22.53 -4.41 -0.16
N VAL A 88 -23.53 -4.04 0.65
CA VAL A 88 -24.88 -3.69 0.19
C VAL A 88 -25.05 -2.19 -0.10
N ILE A 89 -23.95 -1.52 -0.44
CA ILE A 89 -23.92 -0.08 -0.66
C ILE A 89 -24.32 0.23 -2.09
N ASN A 90 -25.08 1.31 -2.27
CA ASN A 90 -25.53 1.72 -3.61
C ASN A 90 -24.41 2.42 -4.40
N SER A 91 -24.53 2.44 -5.73
CA SER A 91 -23.55 3.03 -6.62
C SER A 91 -23.38 4.55 -6.45
N ALA A 92 -24.42 5.27 -6.01
CA ALA A 92 -24.37 6.71 -5.78
C ALA A 92 -23.48 7.06 -4.57
N ASP A 93 -23.49 6.24 -3.52
CA ASP A 93 -22.61 6.42 -2.36
C ASP A 93 -21.15 6.25 -2.75
N PHE A 94 -20.84 5.26 -3.59
CA PHE A 94 -19.48 5.07 -4.11
C PHE A 94 -19.02 6.25 -4.98
N GLN A 95 -19.87 6.76 -5.86
CA GLN A 95 -19.55 7.94 -6.66
C GLN A 95 -19.30 9.17 -5.79
N THR A 96 -20.11 9.37 -4.76
CA THR A 96 -19.93 10.47 -3.80
C THR A 96 -18.63 10.32 -3.02
N ALA A 97 -18.32 9.13 -2.54
CA ALA A 97 -17.07 8.86 -1.83
C ALA A 97 -15.84 9.09 -2.72
N TRP A 98 -15.92 8.68 -3.99
CA TRP A 98 -14.82 8.81 -4.95
C TRP A 98 -14.40 10.25 -5.20
N GLN A 99 -15.29 11.23 -5.04
CA GLN A 99 -14.96 12.66 -5.17
C GLN A 99 -13.93 13.14 -4.14
N SER A 100 -13.77 12.42 -3.04
CA SER A 100 -12.73 12.70 -2.03
C SER A 100 -11.50 11.79 -2.17
N CYS A 101 -11.42 11.00 -3.24
CA CYS A 101 -10.24 10.18 -3.57
C CYS A 101 -9.45 10.82 -4.72
N ASP A 102 -8.13 10.81 -4.58
CA ASP A 102 -7.18 11.14 -5.63
C ASP A 102 -6.23 9.95 -5.78
N CYS A 103 -6.60 9.04 -6.70
CA CYS A 103 -5.96 7.75 -6.88
C CYS A 103 -5.59 7.52 -8.35
N ASN A 104 -4.53 6.78 -8.57
CA ASN A 104 -4.07 6.39 -9.91
C ASN A 104 -4.78 5.15 -10.49
N ALA A 105 -6.00 4.87 -10.02
CA ALA A 105 -6.93 3.86 -10.53
C ALA A 105 -8.25 4.54 -10.93
N THR A 106 -9.07 3.87 -11.71
CA THR A 106 -10.44 4.32 -12.00
C THR A 106 -11.43 3.76 -10.99
N LEU A 107 -12.59 4.42 -10.83
CA LEU A 107 -13.64 3.91 -9.95
C LEU A 107 -14.12 2.51 -10.39
N GLU A 108 -14.21 2.27 -11.70
CA GLU A 108 -14.62 0.97 -12.24
C GLU A 108 -13.64 -0.15 -11.86
N GLU A 109 -12.32 0.09 -12.04
CA GLU A 109 -11.29 -0.87 -11.60
C GLU A 109 -11.38 -1.18 -10.11
N VAL A 110 -11.64 -0.16 -9.29
CA VAL A 110 -11.72 -0.28 -7.83
C VAL A 110 -12.97 -1.03 -7.39
N LEU A 111 -14.11 -0.80 -8.04
CA LEU A 111 -15.37 -1.49 -7.74
C LEU A 111 -15.34 -2.96 -8.17
N ALA A 112 -14.44 -3.35 -9.06
CA ALA A 112 -14.21 -4.74 -9.45
C ALA A 112 -13.42 -5.55 -8.39
N VAL A 113 -12.96 -4.92 -7.29
CA VAL A 113 -12.28 -5.61 -6.19
C VAL A 113 -13.31 -6.36 -5.34
N GLU A 114 -13.21 -7.68 -5.33
CA GLU A 114 -14.16 -8.58 -4.68
C GLU A 114 -13.50 -9.46 -3.61
N GLY A 115 -14.32 -10.27 -2.93
CA GLY A 115 -13.88 -11.32 -2.01
C GLY A 115 -13.11 -10.81 -0.81
N ASP A 116 -12.03 -11.50 -0.48
CA ASP A 116 -11.24 -11.22 0.74
C ASP A 116 -10.64 -9.81 0.78
N TRP A 117 -10.28 -9.24 -0.38
CA TRP A 117 -9.75 -7.88 -0.43
C TRP A 117 -10.84 -6.83 -0.20
N GLN A 118 -12.02 -6.99 -0.76
CA GLN A 118 -13.15 -6.12 -0.48
C GLN A 118 -13.49 -6.13 1.01
N LYS A 119 -13.62 -7.34 1.60
CA LYS A 119 -13.85 -7.51 3.04
C LYS A 119 -12.75 -6.84 3.87
N SER A 120 -11.49 -7.00 3.48
CA SER A 120 -10.35 -6.36 4.13
C SER A 120 -10.47 -4.84 4.11
N CYS A 121 -10.83 -4.24 2.96
CA CYS A 121 -11.02 -2.80 2.81
C CYS A 121 -12.13 -2.27 3.72
N ILE A 122 -13.26 -2.99 3.82
CA ILE A 122 -14.39 -2.61 4.68
C ILE A 122 -13.98 -2.64 6.16
N LEU A 123 -13.39 -3.74 6.61
CA LEU A 123 -12.94 -3.90 8.00
C LEU A 123 -11.89 -2.84 8.37
N GLY A 124 -10.95 -2.59 7.45
CA GLY A 124 -9.92 -1.56 7.60
C GLY A 124 -10.50 -0.17 7.73
N ALA A 125 -11.43 0.22 6.84
CA ALA A 125 -12.07 1.53 6.85
C ALA A 125 -12.86 1.78 8.14
N ASN A 126 -13.67 0.80 8.58
CA ASN A 126 -14.43 0.90 9.83
C ASN A 126 -13.52 1.08 11.04
N LYS A 127 -12.39 0.36 11.06
CA LYS A 127 -11.42 0.45 12.17
C LYS A 127 -10.66 1.76 12.15
N LEU A 128 -10.21 2.22 10.97
CA LEU A 128 -9.50 3.49 10.80
C LEU A 128 -10.36 4.67 11.23
N TYR A 129 -11.63 4.71 10.86
CA TYR A 129 -12.54 5.78 11.28
C TYR A 129 -12.57 5.96 12.80
N LYS A 130 -12.64 4.86 13.55
CA LYS A 130 -12.63 4.87 15.03
C LYS A 130 -11.27 5.32 15.56
N ALA A 131 -10.17 4.87 14.94
CA ALA A 131 -8.81 5.27 15.32
C ALA A 131 -8.54 6.76 15.06
N PHE A 132 -9.17 7.32 14.04
CA PHE A 132 -9.16 8.77 13.74
C PHE A 132 -10.17 9.58 14.57
N LYS A 133 -10.69 9.00 15.67
CA LYS A 133 -11.61 9.64 16.61
C LYS A 133 -12.92 10.13 15.99
N SER A 134 -13.39 9.40 14.96
CA SER A 134 -14.67 9.69 14.28
C SER A 134 -14.79 11.15 13.81
N PRO A 135 -13.98 11.60 12.87
CA PRO A 135 -13.96 12.99 12.41
C PRO A 135 -15.28 13.39 11.74
N PRO A 136 -15.56 14.69 11.59
CA PRO A 136 -16.69 15.17 10.81
C PRO A 136 -16.64 14.69 9.35
N LYS A 137 -17.82 14.59 8.71
CA LYS A 137 -17.88 14.29 7.27
C LYS A 137 -17.13 15.31 6.45
N ASN A 138 -16.54 14.85 5.34
CA ASN A 138 -15.74 15.66 4.42
C ASN A 138 -14.49 16.30 5.05
N TYR A 139 -14.07 15.81 6.22
CA TYR A 139 -12.88 16.30 6.87
C TYR A 139 -11.61 15.84 6.17
N TYR A 140 -11.64 14.66 5.49
CA TYR A 140 -10.48 14.04 4.86
C TYR A 140 -10.63 13.79 3.37
N LYS A 141 -9.50 13.83 2.66
CA LYS A 141 -9.27 13.29 1.33
C LYS A 141 -8.28 12.12 1.40
N PHE A 142 -8.32 11.26 0.39
CA PHE A 142 -7.60 9.98 0.34
C PHE A 142 -6.79 9.89 -0.94
N TYR A 143 -5.51 9.54 -0.83
CA TYR A 143 -4.55 9.62 -1.92
C TYR A 143 -3.83 8.29 -2.13
N ARG A 144 -3.65 7.90 -3.39
CA ARG A 144 -2.86 6.75 -3.79
C ARG A 144 -2.21 6.96 -5.16
N GLY A 145 -0.88 7.06 -5.20
CA GLY A 145 -0.10 7.22 -6.42
C GLY A 145 -0.22 8.60 -7.11
N SER A 146 -0.96 9.53 -6.52
CA SER A 146 -1.20 10.89 -7.03
C SER A 146 -1.31 11.88 -5.87
N GLY A 147 -1.42 13.17 -6.17
CA GLY A 147 -1.60 14.24 -5.21
C GLY A 147 -0.57 14.22 -4.07
N VAL A 148 -1.03 14.18 -2.84
CA VAL A 148 -0.17 14.18 -1.63
C VAL A 148 0.81 13.01 -1.62
N ASP A 149 0.41 11.81 -2.06
CA ASP A 149 1.29 10.65 -2.11
C ASP A 149 2.47 10.89 -3.08
N ALA A 150 2.20 11.40 -4.27
CA ALA A 150 3.23 11.74 -5.24
C ALA A 150 4.20 12.81 -4.70
N LEU A 151 3.66 13.87 -4.08
CA LEU A 151 4.48 14.95 -3.51
C LEU A 151 5.41 14.48 -2.39
N ILE A 152 4.95 13.57 -1.52
CA ILE A 152 5.79 13.00 -0.46
C ILE A 152 6.95 12.20 -1.05
N ASN A 153 6.69 11.44 -2.12
CA ASN A 153 7.71 10.66 -2.81
C ASN A 153 8.74 11.56 -3.52
N GLU A 154 8.26 12.56 -4.25
CA GLU A 154 9.13 13.55 -4.87
C GLU A 154 10.00 14.29 -3.85
N ALA A 155 9.40 14.69 -2.73
CA ALA A 155 10.09 15.32 -1.62
C ALA A 155 11.22 14.43 -1.07
N TYR A 156 10.94 13.15 -0.86
CA TYR A 156 11.94 12.18 -0.41
C TYR A 156 13.06 11.99 -1.43
N LEU A 157 12.73 11.79 -2.70
CA LEU A 157 13.72 11.62 -3.75
C LEU A 157 14.62 12.85 -3.91
N LYS A 158 14.07 14.05 -3.73
CA LYS A 158 14.85 15.29 -3.73
C LYS A 158 15.85 15.29 -2.57
N VAL A 159 15.37 15.10 -1.34
CA VAL A 159 16.22 15.10 -0.14
C VAL A 159 17.30 14.03 -0.22
N LYS A 160 16.95 12.83 -0.70
CA LYS A 160 17.90 11.72 -0.89
C LYS A 160 19.08 12.06 -1.81
N LYS A 161 18.89 12.96 -2.78
CA LYS A 161 19.99 13.43 -3.67
C LYS A 161 20.91 14.44 -2.99
N GLU A 162 20.38 15.16 -2.02
CA GLU A 162 21.08 16.26 -1.34
C GLU A 162 21.77 15.79 -0.05
N GLU A 163 21.31 14.71 0.57
CA GLU A 163 21.82 14.17 1.83
C GLU A 163 22.91 13.11 1.61
N PRO A 164 23.96 13.06 2.44
CA PRO A 164 24.98 12.00 2.35
C PRO A 164 24.39 10.59 2.47
N LEU A 165 24.83 9.67 1.59
CA LEU A 165 24.29 8.30 1.45
C LEU A 165 24.33 7.47 2.74
N GLU A 166 25.22 7.79 3.67
CA GLU A 166 25.42 7.06 4.93
C GLU A 166 24.23 7.18 5.89
N THR A 167 23.40 8.22 5.75
CA THR A 167 22.30 8.51 6.65
C THR A 167 20.92 8.23 6.07
N VAL A 168 20.83 7.91 4.77
CA VAL A 168 19.55 7.78 4.06
C VAL A 168 19.22 6.32 3.77
N PRO A 169 17.98 5.86 4.00
CA PRO A 169 17.53 4.53 3.63
C PRO A 169 17.77 4.24 2.14
N ALA A 170 18.18 3.02 1.82
CA ALA A 170 18.59 2.62 0.46
C ALA A 170 17.43 2.69 -0.55
N SER A 171 16.19 2.49 -0.12
CA SER A 171 15.01 2.49 -0.98
C SER A 171 13.87 3.34 -0.42
N GLU A 172 13.06 3.88 -1.32
CA GLU A 172 11.87 4.67 -1.01
C GLU A 172 10.84 3.87 -0.20
N ASP A 173 10.59 2.61 -0.60
CA ASP A 173 9.64 1.71 0.08
C ASP A 173 10.02 1.46 1.56
N LYS A 174 11.30 1.48 1.89
CA LYS A 174 11.75 1.33 3.27
C LYS A 174 11.54 2.59 4.09
N TRP A 175 11.64 3.76 3.46
CA TRP A 175 11.44 5.03 4.13
C TRP A 175 9.95 5.34 4.29
N ASN A 176 9.15 5.16 3.24
CA ASN A 176 7.72 5.43 3.24
C ASN A 176 6.93 4.14 2.93
N PRO A 177 6.59 3.36 3.96
CA PRO A 177 5.82 2.13 3.80
C PRO A 177 4.31 2.37 3.63
N ALA A 178 3.86 3.61 3.50
CA ALA A 178 2.44 3.92 3.36
C ALA A 178 1.92 3.52 1.97
N ASP A 179 0.86 2.75 1.94
CA ASP A 179 0.17 2.33 0.73
C ASP A 179 -0.87 3.37 0.30
N ILE A 180 -1.49 4.06 1.26
CA ILE A 180 -2.39 5.20 1.04
C ILE A 180 -2.06 6.35 2.00
N TRP A 181 -2.40 7.58 1.60
CA TRP A 181 -2.33 8.75 2.46
C TRP A 181 -3.71 9.33 2.71
N ILE A 182 -3.94 9.74 3.96
CA ILE A 182 -5.16 10.43 4.41
C ILE A 182 -4.73 11.84 4.82
N ALA A 183 -5.29 12.86 4.19
CA ALA A 183 -4.99 14.24 4.52
C ALA A 183 -6.27 15.04 4.79
N LYS A 184 -6.22 16.01 5.70
CA LYS A 184 -7.29 16.96 5.92
C LYS A 184 -7.67 17.61 4.59
N SER A 185 -8.96 17.86 4.34
CA SER A 185 -9.46 18.31 3.03
C SER A 185 -8.91 19.67 2.58
N ASP A 186 -8.54 20.52 3.54
CA ASP A 186 -7.90 21.82 3.34
C ASP A 186 -6.38 21.79 3.62
N PHE A 187 -5.77 20.61 3.60
CA PHE A 187 -4.33 20.48 3.82
C PHE A 187 -3.53 21.23 2.75
N ASP A 188 -2.66 22.13 3.17
CA ASP A 188 -1.73 22.82 2.27
C ASP A 188 -0.58 21.90 1.86
N SER A 189 -0.73 21.26 0.72
CA SER A 189 0.26 20.33 0.18
C SER A 189 1.61 21.00 -0.17
N SER A 190 1.66 22.35 -0.29
CA SER A 190 2.91 23.09 -0.50
C SER A 190 3.88 23.01 0.68
N LEU A 191 3.39 22.59 1.84
CA LEU A 191 4.22 22.38 3.03
C LEU A 191 5.18 21.18 2.86
N ILE A 192 4.82 20.18 2.04
CA ILE A 192 5.65 18.99 1.79
C ILE A 192 6.98 19.39 1.12
N PRO A 193 6.99 20.05 -0.06
CA PRO A 193 8.23 20.49 -0.67
C PRO A 193 8.99 21.53 0.15
N LYS A 194 8.29 22.33 0.96
CA LYS A 194 8.95 23.26 1.91
C LYS A 194 9.71 22.50 3.01
N ALA A 195 9.14 21.42 3.55
CA ALA A 195 9.85 20.55 4.50
C ALA A 195 11.09 19.91 3.86
N ALA A 196 10.98 19.45 2.61
CA ALA A 196 12.09 18.90 1.86
C ALA A 196 13.17 19.93 1.51
N SER A 197 12.83 21.20 1.36
CA SER A 197 13.81 22.26 1.01
C SER A 197 14.86 22.49 2.10
N LYS A 198 14.66 21.97 3.30
CA LYS A 198 15.65 21.99 4.39
C LYS A 198 16.79 20.96 4.18
N GLY A 199 16.73 20.14 3.13
CA GLY A 199 17.82 19.28 2.65
C GLY A 199 18.10 18.02 3.44
N LEU A 200 17.28 17.68 4.49
CA LEU A 200 17.50 16.51 5.32
C LEU A 200 16.24 15.65 5.42
N VAL A 201 16.40 14.31 5.30
CA VAL A 201 15.33 13.34 5.54
C VAL A 201 14.73 13.50 6.94
N LEU A 202 15.55 13.85 7.92
CA LEU A 202 15.11 14.13 9.29
C LEU A 202 14.04 15.23 9.34
N ASN A 203 14.20 16.31 8.59
CA ASN A 203 13.24 17.42 8.56
C ASN A 203 11.90 16.98 7.93
N LEU A 204 11.96 16.15 6.88
CA LEU A 204 10.77 15.59 6.27
C LEU A 204 10.06 14.61 7.22
N ASN A 205 10.81 13.76 7.93
CA ASN A 205 10.26 12.86 8.94
C ASN A 205 9.60 13.63 10.09
N GLN A 206 10.27 14.66 10.60
CA GLN A 206 9.73 15.49 11.66
C GLN A 206 8.43 16.18 11.23
N PHE A 207 8.40 16.74 10.02
CA PHE A 207 7.19 17.32 9.44
C PHE A 207 6.04 16.30 9.40
N LEU A 208 6.27 15.09 8.89
CA LEU A 208 5.22 14.05 8.80
C LEU A 208 4.71 13.64 10.19
N VAL A 209 5.60 13.50 11.18
CA VAL A 209 5.23 13.21 12.57
C VAL A 209 4.41 14.34 13.19
N GLU A 210 4.78 15.58 12.96
CA GLU A 210 4.03 16.75 13.44
C GLU A 210 2.62 16.79 12.84
N GLN A 211 2.47 16.52 11.53
CA GLN A 211 1.17 16.48 10.87
C GLN A 211 0.29 15.33 11.39
N PHE A 212 0.89 14.19 11.72
CA PHE A 212 0.16 13.05 12.31
C PHE A 212 -0.30 13.35 13.74
N ASN A 213 0.48 14.07 14.52
CA ASN A 213 0.19 14.35 15.95
C ASN A 213 -0.70 15.57 16.19
N THR A 214 -1.25 16.16 15.13
CA THR A 214 -2.20 17.29 15.30
C THR A 214 -3.47 16.87 16.03
N THR A 215 -4.03 17.81 16.80
CA THR A 215 -5.25 17.61 17.58
C THR A 215 -6.33 18.61 17.16
N PRO A 216 -7.62 18.26 17.25
CA PRO A 216 -8.18 17.00 17.75
C PRO A 216 -8.05 15.81 16.77
N TYR A 217 -7.77 16.08 15.50
CA TYR A 217 -7.65 15.09 14.44
C TYR A 217 -6.32 15.24 13.71
N GLN A 218 -5.79 14.15 13.19
CA GLN A 218 -4.57 14.13 12.37
C GLN A 218 -4.75 15.04 11.15
N THR A 219 -3.71 15.79 10.76
CA THR A 219 -3.73 16.57 9.52
C THR A 219 -3.30 15.74 8.31
N LEU A 220 -2.33 14.84 8.52
CA LEU A 220 -1.79 13.97 7.49
C LEU A 220 -1.38 12.64 8.12
N ALA A 221 -1.77 11.52 7.51
CA ALA A 221 -1.41 10.18 7.98
C ALA A 221 -1.15 9.23 6.81
N GLY A 222 -0.03 8.52 6.87
CA GLY A 222 0.27 7.39 5.98
C GLY A 222 -0.24 6.08 6.57
N ILE A 223 -0.90 5.26 5.78
CA ILE A 223 -1.46 3.98 6.19
C ILE A 223 -0.81 2.87 5.38
N SER A 224 -0.17 1.92 6.06
CA SER A 224 0.30 0.69 5.43
C SER A 224 -0.74 -0.42 5.60
N LEU A 225 -1.05 -1.09 4.51
CA LEU A 225 -2.15 -2.05 4.43
C LEU A 225 -1.66 -3.48 4.55
N LYS A 226 -2.43 -4.27 5.28
CA LYS A 226 -2.29 -5.73 5.31
C LYS A 226 -3.66 -6.34 5.08
N GLN A 227 -3.71 -7.44 4.34
CA GLN A 227 -4.97 -8.15 4.14
C GLN A 227 -5.55 -8.63 5.48
N ILE A 228 -6.77 -8.20 5.76
CA ILE A 228 -7.47 -8.48 7.02
C ILE A 228 -8.40 -9.67 6.79
N LYS A 229 -8.19 -10.77 7.50
CA LYS A 229 -9.02 -11.99 7.36
C LYS A 229 -10.23 -12.00 8.28
N SER A 230 -10.10 -11.53 9.52
CA SER A 230 -11.17 -11.61 10.53
C SER A 230 -11.38 -10.31 11.29
N SER A 231 -10.34 -9.69 11.82
CA SER A 231 -10.42 -8.44 12.57
C SER A 231 -9.26 -7.51 12.23
N ALA A 232 -9.55 -6.21 12.08
CA ALA A 232 -8.55 -5.20 11.83
C ALA A 232 -7.84 -4.80 13.12
N ASN A 233 -6.50 -4.84 13.11
CA ASN A 233 -5.66 -4.27 14.13
C ASN A 233 -4.88 -3.09 13.55
N ILE A 234 -4.81 -2.00 14.32
CA ILE A 234 -4.05 -0.82 13.97
C ILE A 234 -2.90 -0.70 14.94
N ALA A 235 -1.68 -0.68 14.40
CA ALA A 235 -0.48 -0.33 15.14
C ALA A 235 0.04 1.01 14.60
N VAL A 236 0.42 1.88 15.52
CA VAL A 236 1.11 3.12 15.18
C VAL A 236 2.59 2.82 15.15
N VAL A 237 3.21 3.04 13.99
CA VAL A 237 4.63 2.78 13.77
C VAL A 237 5.31 4.07 13.29
N ASN A 238 6.62 4.19 13.52
CA ASN A 238 7.42 5.31 13.02
C ASN A 238 7.07 6.70 13.60
N GLN A 239 6.50 6.75 14.80
CA GLN A 239 6.24 8.01 15.51
C GLN A 239 7.38 8.46 16.42
N SER A 240 8.34 7.58 16.70
CA SER A 240 9.49 7.96 17.51
C SER A 240 10.43 8.86 16.72
N SER A 241 10.96 9.88 17.37
CA SER A 241 12.06 10.66 16.84
C SER A 241 13.22 9.74 16.43
N VAL A 242 14.00 10.12 15.44
CA VAL A 242 15.15 9.31 14.93
C VAL A 242 16.09 8.89 16.06
N LEU A 243 16.17 9.63 17.15
CA LEU A 243 16.99 9.35 18.33
C LEU A 243 16.56 8.11 19.14
N GLU A 244 15.29 7.68 19.06
CA GLU A 244 14.83 6.46 19.75
C GLU A 244 15.07 5.18 18.94
N ARG A 245 15.36 5.28 17.64
CA ARG A 245 15.65 4.13 16.78
C ARG A 245 17.10 3.65 16.85
N SER A 246 17.98 4.41 17.45
CA SER A 246 19.41 4.09 17.59
C SER A 246 19.74 3.38 18.91
N LYS A 247 18.76 2.97 19.67
CA LYS A 247 18.85 2.09 20.83
C LYS A 247 18.19 0.76 20.51
#